data_8b11e97bb2a872b8b0ef97d7381b8ef5
#
_entry.id   8b11e97bb2a872b8b0ef97d7381b8ef5
#
_cell.length_a   1.000
_cell.length_b   1.000
_cell.length_c   1.000
_cell.angle_alpha   90.00
_cell.angle_beta   90.00
_cell.angle_gamma   90.00
#
_symmetry.space_group_name_H-M   'P 1'
#
loop_
_entity.id
_entity.type
_entity.pdbx_description
1 polymer ?
#
loop_
_entity_poly.entity_id
_entity_poly.type
_entity_poly.pdbx_seq_one_letter_code
_entity_poly.pdbx_strand_id
1 'polypeptide(L)'
;KIIISRGIGGRGYNPPRNSKPTRILGIYDWPSYPETNFTKGIRMDVCKTRISAQPFLSQIKHLNRLEQIIARSEWQSKTISESIMLDFNDNVIEGTMSNIFGVKKNIFYTPNIKISGIEGIMRGVILKLLKKSLVDVF
;
A
#
# COMPACT_ATOMS: atom_id res chain seq x y z
N LYS A 1 2.43 -12.62 -10.14
CA LYS A 1 1.47 -11.50 -10.12
C LYS A 1 0.14 -11.98 -10.66
N ILE A 2 -0.94 -11.66 -9.97
CA ILE A 2 -2.32 -11.98 -10.39
C ILE A 2 -3.05 -10.65 -10.59
N ILE A 3 -3.64 -10.45 -11.77
CA ILE A 3 -4.50 -9.30 -12.06
C ILE A 3 -5.86 -9.83 -12.50
N ILE A 4 -6.91 -9.29 -11.90
CA ILE A 4 -8.30 -9.61 -12.27
C ILE A 4 -8.98 -8.30 -12.63
N SER A 5 -9.49 -8.20 -13.84
CA SER A 5 -10.34 -7.10 -14.27
C SER A 5 -11.78 -7.56 -14.44
N ARG A 6 -12.72 -6.62 -14.47
CA ARG A 6 -14.12 -6.94 -14.73
C ARG A 6 -14.35 -7.50 -16.15
N GLY A 7 -13.39 -7.34 -17.05
CA GLY A 7 -13.46 -7.79 -18.43
C GLY A 7 -13.94 -6.69 -19.38
N ILE A 8 -14.36 -7.10 -20.57
CA ILE A 8 -14.77 -6.19 -21.64
C ILE A 8 -16.14 -5.59 -21.31
N GLY A 9 -16.25 -4.28 -21.46
CA GLY A 9 -17.48 -3.52 -21.29
C GLY A 9 -17.81 -2.70 -22.55
N GLY A 10 -18.95 -2.01 -22.52
CA GLY A 10 -19.33 -1.04 -23.53
C GLY A 10 -18.57 0.30 -23.36
N ARG A 11 -18.98 1.29 -24.15
CA ARG A 11 -18.47 2.67 -24.01
C ARG A 11 -18.97 3.29 -22.70
N GLY A 12 -18.11 4.06 -22.04
CA GLY A 12 -18.40 4.77 -20.80
C GLY A 12 -18.13 3.92 -19.54
N TYR A 13 -18.72 4.31 -18.41
CA TYR A 13 -18.38 3.76 -17.09
C TYR A 13 -19.45 2.81 -16.54
N ASN A 14 -20.55 2.61 -17.25
CA ASN A 14 -21.59 1.70 -16.81
C ASN A 14 -21.13 0.23 -16.98
N PRO A 15 -20.92 -0.52 -15.88
CA PRO A 15 -20.43 -1.88 -15.99
C PRO A 15 -21.54 -2.80 -16.52
N PRO A 16 -21.20 -3.75 -17.44
CA PRO A 16 -22.17 -4.71 -17.94
C PRO A 16 -22.69 -5.60 -16.81
N ARG A 17 -23.99 -5.96 -16.89
CA ARG A 17 -24.62 -6.86 -15.89
C ARG A 17 -23.98 -8.24 -15.88
N ASN A 18 -23.65 -8.79 -17.05
CA ASN A 18 -23.06 -10.12 -17.23
C ASN A 18 -21.60 -10.01 -17.70
N SER A 19 -20.74 -9.45 -16.85
CA SER A 19 -19.32 -9.32 -17.17
C SER A 19 -18.58 -10.67 -17.04
N LYS A 20 -17.65 -10.92 -17.97
CA LYS A 20 -16.72 -12.06 -17.89
C LYS A 20 -15.36 -11.54 -17.46
N PRO A 21 -14.89 -11.83 -16.23
CA PRO A 21 -13.60 -11.33 -15.76
C PRO A 21 -12.43 -11.77 -16.62
N THR A 22 -11.51 -10.87 -16.91
CA THR A 22 -10.21 -11.20 -17.50
C THR A 22 -9.21 -11.43 -16.37
N ARG A 23 -8.49 -12.56 -16.46
CA ARG A 23 -7.45 -12.95 -15.50
C ARG A 23 -6.11 -12.94 -16.21
N ILE A 24 -5.15 -12.22 -15.61
CA ILE A 24 -3.77 -12.15 -16.11
C ILE A 24 -2.87 -12.71 -15.03
N LEU A 25 -2.07 -13.71 -15.39
CA LEU A 25 -1.11 -14.37 -14.52
C LEU A 25 0.30 -14.07 -15.04
N GLY A 26 1.18 -13.59 -14.19
CA GLY A 26 2.59 -13.35 -14.51
C GLY A 26 3.50 -13.93 -13.45
N ILE A 27 4.56 -14.59 -13.87
CA ILE A 27 5.63 -15.10 -13.02
C ILE A 27 6.82 -14.14 -13.16
N TYR A 28 7.41 -13.77 -12.04
CA TYR A 28 8.54 -12.86 -11.93
C TYR A 28 9.47 -13.38 -10.85
N ASP A 29 10.73 -13.02 -10.92
CA ASP A 29 11.67 -13.30 -9.86
C ASP A 29 11.24 -12.63 -8.56
N TRP A 30 11.60 -13.25 -7.44
CA TRP A 30 11.33 -12.69 -6.13
C TRP A 30 12.18 -11.42 -5.95
N PRO A 31 11.61 -10.31 -5.46
CA PRO A 31 12.38 -9.09 -5.24
C PRO A 31 13.51 -9.33 -4.23
N SER A 32 14.72 -8.97 -4.62
CA SER A 32 15.90 -9.03 -3.74
C SER A 32 16.19 -7.64 -3.17
N TYR A 33 16.40 -7.59 -1.86
CA TYR A 33 16.79 -6.38 -1.15
C TYR A 33 18.15 -6.57 -0.48
N PRO A 34 19.01 -5.54 -0.42
CA PRO A 34 20.27 -5.61 0.30
C PRO A 34 20.06 -6.00 1.76
N GLU A 35 20.91 -6.87 2.30
CA GLU A 35 20.84 -7.28 3.72
C GLU A 35 20.95 -6.10 4.68
N THR A 36 21.65 -5.05 4.27
CA THR A 36 21.76 -3.79 5.02
C THR A 36 20.42 -3.12 5.29
N ASN A 37 19.41 -3.34 4.44
CA ASN A 37 18.06 -2.80 4.67
C ASN A 37 17.42 -3.41 5.93
N PHE A 38 17.77 -4.65 6.26
CA PHE A 38 17.22 -5.36 7.43
C PHE A 38 18.03 -5.08 8.70
N THR A 39 19.34 -4.82 8.57
CA THR A 39 20.23 -4.62 9.71
C THR A 39 20.45 -3.16 10.08
N LYS A 40 20.45 -2.25 9.09
CA LYS A 40 20.67 -0.80 9.27
C LYS A 40 19.43 0.05 8.97
N GLY A 41 18.39 -0.56 8.42
CA GLY A 41 17.21 0.13 7.95
C GLY A 41 17.40 0.80 6.58
N ILE A 42 16.40 1.58 6.19
CA ILE A 42 16.37 2.32 4.93
C ILE A 42 16.15 3.81 5.20
N ARG A 43 16.59 4.64 4.26
CA ARG A 43 16.25 6.06 4.27
C ARG A 43 14.91 6.25 3.59
N MET A 44 14.00 6.95 4.25
CA MET A 44 12.68 7.32 3.74
C MET A 44 12.55 8.85 3.66
N ASP A 45 11.65 9.30 2.79
CA ASP A 45 11.20 10.68 2.68
C ASP A 45 9.69 10.74 2.86
N VAL A 46 9.11 11.93 2.80
CA VAL A 46 7.66 12.16 2.83
C VAL A 46 7.22 12.73 1.49
N CYS A 47 6.24 12.09 0.85
CA CYS A 47 5.72 12.52 -0.44
C CYS A 47 4.96 13.86 -0.33
N LYS A 48 5.10 14.71 -1.34
CA LYS A 48 4.24 15.88 -1.54
C LYS A 48 2.85 15.46 -1.99
N THR A 49 2.77 14.45 -2.85
CA THR A 49 1.51 13.86 -3.32
C THR A 49 0.74 13.29 -2.14
N ARG A 50 -0.53 13.67 -2.03
CA ARG A 50 -1.45 13.16 -1.02
C ARG A 50 -2.31 12.04 -1.61
N ILE A 51 -2.67 11.07 -0.77
CA ILE A 51 -3.56 9.98 -1.15
C ILE A 51 -5.02 10.40 -0.90
N SER A 52 -5.88 10.15 -1.89
CA SER A 52 -7.30 10.51 -1.81
C SER A 52 -8.06 9.66 -0.80
N ALA A 53 -9.04 10.28 -0.16
CA ALA A 53 -10.03 9.59 0.65
C ALA A 53 -11.10 8.98 -0.27
N GLN A 54 -11.15 7.65 -0.37
CA GLN A 54 -12.15 6.93 -1.15
C GLN A 54 -12.54 5.62 -0.45
N PRO A 55 -13.53 5.66 0.47
CA PRO A 55 -13.90 4.50 1.29
C PRO A 55 -14.26 3.23 0.50
N PHE A 56 -14.84 3.37 -0.70
CA PHE A 56 -15.18 2.23 -1.54
C PHE A 56 -13.99 1.56 -2.23
N LEU A 57 -12.87 2.26 -2.35
CA LEU A 57 -11.65 1.76 -2.97
C LEU A 57 -10.52 1.51 -1.96
N SER A 58 -10.65 2.06 -0.75
CA SER A 58 -9.68 1.83 0.32
C SER A 58 -9.61 0.33 0.66
N GLN A 59 -8.49 -0.08 1.23
CA GLN A 59 -8.18 -1.46 1.60
C GLN A 59 -7.99 -2.41 0.38
N ILE A 60 -8.49 -2.05 -0.80
CA ILE A 60 -8.41 -2.88 -2.01
C ILE A 60 -7.16 -2.51 -2.82
N LYS A 61 -6.38 -3.51 -3.24
CA LYS A 61 -5.28 -3.33 -4.19
C LYS A 61 -5.82 -3.29 -5.63
N HIS A 62 -6.52 -2.21 -5.97
CA HIS A 62 -7.05 -1.98 -7.32
C HIS A 62 -5.99 -1.47 -8.30
N LEU A 63 -6.32 -1.39 -9.59
CA LEU A 63 -5.37 -1.00 -10.66
C LEU A 63 -5.19 0.51 -10.83
N ASN A 64 -6.08 1.32 -10.26
CA ASN A 64 -5.92 2.79 -10.28
C ASN A 64 -4.86 3.20 -9.24
N ARG A 65 -3.61 3.33 -9.67
CA ARG A 65 -2.44 3.62 -8.83
C ARG A 65 -1.67 4.86 -9.29
N LEU A 66 -2.38 5.82 -9.88
CA LEU A 66 -1.76 7.05 -10.37
C LEU A 66 -1.12 7.87 -9.25
N GLU A 67 -1.78 7.97 -8.09
CA GLU A 67 -1.22 8.69 -6.93
C GLU A 67 0.11 8.09 -6.48
N GLN A 68 0.20 6.76 -6.39
CA GLN A 68 1.45 6.08 -6.02
C GLN A 68 2.55 6.25 -7.09
N ILE A 69 2.17 6.30 -8.36
CA ILE A 69 3.11 6.56 -9.47
C ILE A 69 3.64 7.98 -9.40
N ILE A 70 2.77 8.97 -9.20
CA ILE A 70 3.16 10.37 -9.06
C ILE A 70 4.06 10.53 -7.82
N ALA A 71 3.64 10.02 -6.68
CA ALA A 71 4.43 10.04 -5.45
C ALA A 71 5.80 9.39 -5.66
N ARG A 72 5.87 8.20 -6.28
CA ARG A 72 7.14 7.52 -6.56
C ARG A 72 8.05 8.32 -7.50
N SER A 73 7.51 9.13 -8.39
CA SER A 73 8.28 9.98 -9.31
C SER A 73 8.91 11.22 -8.65
N GLU A 74 8.54 11.54 -7.41
CA GLU A 74 9.07 12.71 -6.70
C GLU A 74 10.55 12.59 -6.34
N TRP A 75 11.12 11.39 -6.29
CA TRP A 75 12.53 11.19 -6.01
C TRP A 75 13.21 10.25 -7.01
N GLN A 76 14.43 10.60 -7.35
CA GLN A 76 15.32 9.79 -8.20
C GLN A 76 16.59 9.36 -7.47
N SER A 77 16.79 9.85 -6.24
CA SER A 77 17.95 9.50 -5.44
C SER A 77 17.97 8.02 -5.09
N LYS A 78 19.09 7.36 -5.38
CA LYS A 78 19.31 5.97 -5.01
C LYS A 78 19.44 5.75 -3.49
N THR A 79 19.57 6.84 -2.72
CA THR A 79 19.69 6.76 -1.26
C THR A 79 18.34 6.68 -0.56
N ILE A 80 17.24 7.06 -1.23
CA ILE A 80 15.87 6.95 -0.72
C ILE A 80 15.27 5.66 -1.27
N SER A 81 14.89 4.76 -0.40
CA SER A 81 14.35 3.44 -0.79
C SER A 81 12.82 3.41 -0.83
N GLU A 82 12.18 4.23 -0.02
CA GLU A 82 10.72 4.33 0.08
C GLU A 82 10.34 5.75 0.53
N SER A 83 9.07 6.14 0.36
CA SER A 83 8.56 7.40 0.90
C SER A 83 7.17 7.23 1.48
N ILE A 84 6.89 8.01 2.51
CA ILE A 84 5.64 8.00 3.25
C ILE A 84 4.60 8.85 2.52
N MET A 85 3.44 8.28 2.27
CA MET A 85 2.27 8.99 1.75
C MET A 85 1.35 9.42 2.90
N LEU A 86 0.93 10.67 2.85
CA LEU A 86 -0.04 11.25 3.77
C LEU A 86 -1.39 11.44 3.08
N ASP A 87 -2.46 11.53 3.85
CA ASP A 87 -3.75 12.01 3.35
C ASP A 87 -3.81 13.55 3.32
N PHE A 88 -4.95 14.12 2.93
CA PHE A 88 -5.15 15.58 2.88
C PHE A 88 -5.26 16.25 4.25
N ASN A 89 -5.30 15.47 5.34
CA ASN A 89 -5.24 15.96 6.72
C ASN A 89 -3.86 15.73 7.36
N ASP A 90 -2.85 15.42 6.54
CA ASP A 90 -1.48 15.11 6.95
C ASP A 90 -1.34 13.88 7.86
N ASN A 91 -2.32 13.00 7.89
CA ASN A 91 -2.18 11.72 8.57
C ASN A 91 -1.31 10.78 7.74
N VAL A 92 -0.41 10.05 8.40
CA VAL A 92 0.35 8.97 7.77
C VAL A 92 -0.59 7.85 7.34
N ILE A 93 -0.47 7.39 6.09
CA ILE A 93 -1.30 6.30 5.56
C ILE A 93 -0.46 5.06 5.26
N GLU A 94 0.47 5.15 4.33
CA GLU A 94 1.29 4.02 3.88
C GLU A 94 2.56 4.49 3.18
N GLY A 95 3.46 3.60 2.79
CA GLY A 95 4.50 3.89 1.81
C GLY A 95 3.95 3.81 0.38
N THR A 96 4.74 4.19 -0.62
CA THR A 96 4.28 4.13 -2.02
C THR A 96 3.95 2.70 -2.47
N MET A 97 4.52 1.68 -1.83
CA MET A 97 4.24 0.27 -2.11
C MET A 97 4.25 -0.63 -0.85
N SER A 98 4.23 -0.04 0.34
CA SER A 98 4.36 -0.75 1.63
C SER A 98 3.38 -0.20 2.68
N ASN A 99 3.01 -1.03 3.66
CA ASN A 99 2.35 -0.55 4.87
C ASN A 99 3.39 -0.16 5.92
N ILE A 100 2.97 0.64 6.91
CA ILE A 100 3.85 1.20 7.93
C ILE A 100 3.40 0.76 9.33
N PHE A 101 4.36 0.42 10.16
CA PHE A 101 4.23 0.28 11.59
C PHE A 101 5.24 1.18 12.29
N GLY A 102 4.79 1.98 13.24
CA GLY A 102 5.64 2.72 14.15
C GLY A 102 5.72 1.99 15.49
N VAL A 103 6.85 2.09 16.18
CA VAL A 103 7.02 1.53 17.52
C VAL A 103 7.52 2.62 18.46
N LYS A 104 6.81 2.81 19.59
CA LYS A 104 7.22 3.74 20.63
C LYS A 104 6.91 3.13 21.98
N LYS A 105 7.91 3.01 22.87
CA LYS A 105 7.76 2.43 24.22
C LYS A 105 7.08 1.05 24.19
N ASN A 106 7.50 0.17 23.28
CA ASN A 106 6.93 -1.17 23.03
C ASN A 106 5.44 -1.19 22.59
N ILE A 107 4.86 -0.05 22.25
CA ILE A 107 3.53 0.04 21.68
C ILE A 107 3.67 0.14 20.16
N PHE A 108 2.87 -0.64 19.43
CA PHE A 108 2.83 -0.62 17.99
C PHE A 108 1.70 0.31 17.51
N TYR A 109 2.02 1.11 16.51
CA TYR A 109 1.07 2.00 15.84
C TYR A 109 1.02 1.64 14.37
N THR A 110 -0.17 1.60 13.78
CA THR A 110 -0.32 1.45 12.32
C THR A 110 -1.47 2.33 11.85
N PRO A 111 -1.32 2.98 10.69
CA PRO A 111 -2.35 3.89 10.19
C PRO A 111 -3.71 3.22 10.03
N ASN A 112 -4.76 4.01 10.27
CA ASN A 112 -6.13 3.61 9.95
C ASN A 112 -6.36 3.75 8.44
N ILE A 113 -6.60 2.64 7.78
CA ILE A 113 -6.76 2.58 6.32
C ILE A 113 -8.21 2.44 5.85
N LYS A 114 -9.19 2.76 6.70
CA LYS A 114 -10.63 2.61 6.36
C LYS A 114 -11.09 3.51 5.22
N ILE A 115 -10.45 4.65 5.03
CA ILE A 115 -10.83 5.65 4.02
C ILE A 115 -9.76 5.87 2.94
N SER A 116 -8.52 5.46 3.21
CA SER A 116 -7.38 5.57 2.31
C SER A 116 -6.39 4.43 2.56
N GLY A 117 -5.59 4.05 1.56
CA GLY A 117 -4.56 3.03 1.70
C GLY A 117 -5.00 1.61 1.35
N ILE A 118 -4.08 0.67 1.44
CA ILE A 118 -4.25 -0.74 1.06
C ILE A 118 -4.14 -1.64 2.28
N GLU A 119 -5.08 -2.56 2.45
CA GLU A 119 -4.95 -3.63 3.45
C GLU A 119 -3.96 -4.69 2.97
N GLY A 120 -2.69 -4.50 3.33
CA GLY A 120 -1.63 -5.45 2.98
C GLY A 120 -1.80 -6.77 3.73
N ILE A 121 -1.57 -7.89 3.04
CA ILE A 121 -1.65 -9.23 3.63
C ILE A 121 -0.69 -9.36 4.82
N MET A 122 0.56 -8.92 4.66
CA MET A 122 1.55 -8.96 5.74
C MET A 122 1.17 -8.04 6.92
N ARG A 123 0.56 -6.88 6.65
CA ARG A 123 -0.01 -6.05 7.72
C ARG A 123 -1.03 -6.83 8.53
N GLY A 124 -1.94 -7.52 7.87
CA GLY A 124 -2.95 -8.37 8.54
C GLY A 124 -2.34 -9.52 9.35
N VAL A 125 -1.28 -10.16 8.85
CA VAL A 125 -0.54 -11.21 9.56
C VAL A 125 0.11 -10.65 10.82
N ILE A 126 0.81 -9.51 10.71
CA ILE A 126 1.48 -8.85 11.84
C ILE A 126 0.45 -8.47 12.92
N LEU A 127 -0.67 -7.86 12.55
CA LEU A 127 -1.74 -7.50 13.49
C LEU A 127 -2.29 -8.72 14.25
N LYS A 128 -2.46 -9.86 13.55
CA LYS A 128 -2.90 -11.11 14.21
C LYS A 128 -1.86 -11.65 15.19
N LEU A 129 -0.58 -11.57 14.83
CA LEU A 129 0.51 -12.01 15.71
C LEU A 129 0.62 -11.12 16.96
N LEU A 130 0.58 -9.80 16.79
CA LEU A 130 0.64 -8.84 17.90
C LEU A 130 -0.53 -9.06 18.89
N LYS A 131 -1.75 -9.26 18.38
CA LYS A 131 -2.91 -9.60 19.22
C LYS A 131 -2.71 -10.89 20.02
N LYS A 132 -2.14 -11.93 19.40
CA LYS A 132 -1.85 -13.20 20.11
C LYS A 132 -0.79 -13.04 21.20
N SER A 133 0.14 -12.12 21.02
CA SER A 133 1.22 -11.84 21.95
C SER A 133 0.84 -10.82 23.03
N LEU A 134 -0.45 -10.42 23.13
CA LEU A 134 -0.96 -9.41 24.06
C LEU A 134 -0.21 -8.06 23.95
N VAL A 135 0.22 -7.71 22.74
CA VAL A 135 0.89 -6.43 22.45
C VAL A 135 -0.14 -5.42 21.97
N ASP A 136 -0.13 -4.23 22.57
CA ASP A 136 -1.03 -3.14 22.19
C ASP A 136 -0.72 -2.62 20.78
N VAL A 137 -1.79 -2.45 19.99
CA VAL A 137 -1.71 -1.89 18.63
C VAL A 137 -2.77 -0.80 18.49
N PHE A 138 -2.34 0.40 18.10
CA PHE A 138 -3.17 1.59 17.91
C PHE A 138 -3.10 2.08 16.47
#